data_94a10a22d1e076c155fe70d605e8cc50
#
_entry.id   94a10a22d1e076c155fe70d605e8cc50
#
_cell.length_a   1.000
_cell.length_b   1.000
_cell.length_c   1.000
_cell.angle_alpha   90.00
_cell.angle_beta   90.00
_cell.angle_gamma   90.00
#
_symmetry.space_group_name_H-M   'P 1'
#
loop_
_entity.id
_entity.type
_entity.pdbx_description
1 polymer ?
#
loop_
_entity_poly.entity_id
_entity_poly.type
_entity_poly.pdbx_seq_one_letter_code
_entity_poly.pdbx_strand_id
1 'polypeptide(L)'
;NVHIGTLRLLETFKQNQTDSLDFPQAMAEYIHAIMSPLWGAIKRYHPSSIILSGREARIIASLMRLSMDAENKAEVKADAFKKLYMEAGSLSASRTRQKYYVSEQWAMTVLPTIHIYKEILDNVPVEHILMFGTTFVEAVTMFYGAEKVKEPFILYMQTQNIELTRSIAAAYYYEPLHTKALELYSHVIIAGLKKKSGLTKRDEFLLRMAIILYQ
;
A
#
# COMPACT_ATOMS: atom_id res chain seq x y z
N ASN A 1 -3.36 0.79 -8.48
CA ASN A 1 -4.06 0.49 -7.24
C ASN A 1 -4.86 -0.79 -7.43
N VAL A 2 -4.78 -1.72 -6.48
CA VAL A 2 -5.45 -3.02 -6.55
C VAL A 2 -6.47 -3.11 -5.44
N HIS A 3 -7.68 -3.54 -5.78
CA HIS A 3 -8.77 -3.69 -4.82
C HIS A 3 -8.68 -5.04 -4.08
N ILE A 4 -7.57 -5.30 -3.42
CA ILE A 4 -7.36 -6.48 -2.57
C ILE A 4 -6.90 -6.04 -1.19
N GLY A 5 -7.34 -6.74 -0.17
CA GLY A 5 -6.94 -6.50 1.21
C GLY A 5 -7.49 -7.57 2.15
N THR A 6 -6.82 -7.74 3.27
CA THR A 6 -7.11 -8.77 4.28
C THR A 6 -8.57 -8.80 4.71
N LEU A 7 -9.11 -7.62 5.06
CA LEU A 7 -10.51 -7.51 5.52
C LEU A 7 -11.49 -7.80 4.38
N ARG A 8 -11.23 -7.33 3.16
CA ARG A 8 -12.06 -7.61 2.00
C ARG A 8 -12.11 -9.11 1.68
N LEU A 9 -10.97 -9.78 1.76
CA LEU A 9 -10.92 -11.23 1.59
C LEU A 9 -11.75 -11.95 2.67
N LEU A 10 -11.63 -11.53 3.94
CA LEU A 10 -12.42 -12.08 5.02
C LEU A 10 -13.93 -11.88 4.80
N GLU A 11 -14.35 -10.71 4.31
CA GLU A 11 -15.74 -10.44 3.97
C GLU A 11 -16.24 -11.28 2.79
N THR A 12 -15.44 -11.36 1.71
CA THR A 12 -15.77 -12.16 0.52
C THR A 12 -15.94 -13.63 0.86
N PHE A 13 -15.12 -14.15 1.73
CA PHE A 13 -15.12 -15.57 2.13
C PHE A 13 -15.86 -15.85 3.44
N LYS A 14 -16.55 -14.86 4.02
CA LYS A 14 -17.21 -14.96 5.33
C LYS A 14 -18.18 -16.13 5.47
N GLN A 15 -18.86 -16.50 4.39
CA GLN A 15 -19.80 -17.63 4.38
C GLN A 15 -19.10 -18.99 4.27
N ASN A 16 -17.83 -19.02 3.84
CA ASN A 16 -17.06 -20.24 3.59
C ASN A 16 -15.97 -20.48 4.65
N GLN A 17 -15.99 -19.75 5.77
CA GLN A 17 -15.05 -19.91 6.89
C GLN A 17 -15.25 -21.21 7.69
N THR A 18 -15.93 -22.18 7.10
CA THR A 18 -15.93 -23.54 7.62
C THR A 18 -14.53 -24.14 7.46
N ASP A 19 -14.15 -25.03 8.36
CA ASP A 19 -12.88 -25.77 8.39
C ASP A 19 -12.67 -26.69 7.15
N SER A 20 -13.15 -26.30 5.96
CA SER A 20 -12.94 -27.03 4.74
C SER A 20 -11.47 -26.91 4.33
N LEU A 21 -10.84 -28.04 3.98
CA LEU A 21 -9.45 -28.11 3.48
C LEU A 21 -9.25 -27.29 2.20
N ASP A 22 -10.32 -27.00 1.47
CA ASP A 22 -10.31 -26.29 0.19
C ASP A 22 -10.29 -24.75 0.34
N PHE A 23 -10.58 -24.23 1.54
CA PHE A 23 -10.68 -22.79 1.76
C PHE A 23 -9.38 -22.02 1.49
N PRO A 24 -8.18 -22.46 1.94
CA PRO A 24 -6.93 -21.77 1.61
C PRO A 24 -6.63 -21.74 0.12
N GLN A 25 -6.94 -22.83 -0.59
CA GLN A 25 -6.74 -22.93 -2.04
C GLN A 25 -7.68 -22.01 -2.80
N ALA A 26 -8.96 -21.99 -2.48
CA ALA A 26 -9.95 -21.09 -3.10
C ALA A 26 -9.57 -19.62 -2.89
N MET A 27 -9.05 -19.26 -1.71
CA MET A 27 -8.54 -17.92 -1.43
C MET A 27 -7.31 -17.59 -2.29
N ALA A 28 -6.37 -18.52 -2.43
CA ALA A 28 -5.17 -18.32 -3.25
C ALA A 28 -5.53 -18.12 -4.74
N GLU A 29 -6.45 -18.90 -5.27
CA GLU A 29 -6.95 -18.78 -6.67
C GLU A 29 -7.65 -17.43 -6.90
N TYR A 30 -8.45 -16.99 -5.96
CA TYR A 30 -9.12 -15.68 -6.02
C TYR A 30 -8.11 -14.53 -6.00
N ILE A 31 -7.10 -14.60 -5.12
CA ILE A 31 -6.03 -13.61 -5.04
C ILE A 31 -5.26 -13.57 -6.36
N HIS A 32 -4.90 -14.73 -6.90
CA HIS A 32 -4.21 -14.85 -8.18
C HIS A 32 -5.03 -14.22 -9.33
N ALA A 33 -6.31 -14.50 -9.41
CA ALA A 33 -7.18 -13.95 -10.45
C ALA A 33 -7.22 -12.40 -10.43
N ILE A 34 -7.27 -11.79 -9.24
CA ILE A 34 -7.28 -10.33 -9.09
C ILE A 34 -5.92 -9.71 -9.39
N MET A 35 -4.83 -10.36 -9.01
CA MET A 35 -3.49 -9.79 -9.08
C MET A 35 -2.76 -10.10 -10.39
N SER A 36 -3.13 -11.16 -11.08
CA SER A 36 -2.45 -11.61 -12.31
C SER A 36 -2.27 -10.52 -13.40
N PRO A 37 -3.24 -9.60 -13.65
CA PRO A 37 -3.05 -8.54 -14.64
C PRO A 37 -1.92 -7.56 -14.33
N LEU A 38 -1.47 -7.50 -13.07
CA LEU A 38 -0.45 -6.56 -12.63
C LEU A 38 0.97 -7.03 -12.93
N TRP A 39 1.20 -8.32 -12.99
CA TRP A 39 2.55 -8.89 -13.03
C TRP A 39 3.33 -8.46 -14.25
N GLY A 40 2.66 -8.33 -15.40
CA GLY A 40 3.28 -7.83 -16.62
C GLY A 40 3.79 -6.38 -16.51
N ALA A 41 3.05 -5.53 -15.80
CA ALA A 41 3.47 -4.15 -15.55
C ALA A 41 4.61 -4.07 -14.52
N ILE A 42 4.50 -4.80 -13.40
CA ILE A 42 5.49 -4.79 -12.32
C ILE A 42 6.84 -5.32 -12.80
N LYS A 43 6.85 -6.42 -13.55
CA LYS A 43 8.08 -7.04 -14.07
C LYS A 43 8.93 -6.10 -14.93
N ARG A 44 8.30 -5.14 -15.63
CA ARG A 44 9.03 -4.15 -16.45
C ARG A 44 9.93 -3.22 -15.62
N TYR A 45 9.62 -3.03 -14.34
CA TYR A 45 10.39 -2.16 -13.45
C TYR A 45 11.54 -2.88 -12.74
N HIS A 46 11.66 -4.21 -12.87
CA HIS A 46 12.69 -5.03 -12.24
C HIS A 46 12.92 -4.68 -10.76
N PRO A 47 11.89 -4.75 -9.91
CA PRO A 47 12.05 -4.39 -8.51
C PRO A 47 13.07 -5.31 -7.83
N SER A 48 13.99 -4.72 -7.07
CA SER A 48 15.03 -5.45 -6.33
C SER A 48 14.59 -5.84 -4.93
N SER A 49 13.59 -5.16 -4.38
CA SER A 49 13.10 -5.37 -3.02
C SER A 49 11.59 -5.14 -2.94
N ILE A 50 10.95 -5.76 -1.97
CA ILE A 50 9.55 -5.51 -1.63
C ILE A 50 9.50 -4.85 -0.27
N ILE A 51 8.69 -3.80 -0.15
CA ILE A 51 8.42 -3.12 1.10
C ILE A 51 7.02 -3.52 1.58
N LEU A 52 6.95 -4.15 2.73
CA LEU A 52 5.72 -4.45 3.44
C LEU A 52 5.54 -3.46 4.58
N SER A 53 4.39 -2.85 4.69
CA SER A 53 4.14 -1.84 5.73
C SER A 53 2.79 -2.04 6.40
N GLY A 54 2.63 -1.46 7.58
CA GLY A 54 1.39 -1.47 8.33
C GLY A 54 1.25 -2.65 9.29
N ARG A 55 0.02 -2.85 9.74
CA ARG A 55 -0.32 -3.87 10.75
C ARG A 55 0.00 -5.29 10.27
N GLU A 56 -0.24 -5.59 9.02
CA GLU A 56 -0.02 -6.91 8.41
C GLU A 56 1.48 -7.26 8.38
N ALA A 57 2.35 -6.31 8.05
CA ALA A 57 3.79 -6.50 8.12
C ALA A 57 4.26 -6.81 9.56
N ARG A 58 3.69 -6.13 10.54
CA ARG A 58 3.93 -6.36 11.98
C ARG A 58 3.52 -7.77 12.42
N ILE A 59 2.35 -8.22 11.97
CA ILE A 59 1.87 -9.59 12.25
C ILE A 59 2.85 -10.61 11.67
N ILE A 60 3.23 -10.48 10.42
CA ILE A 60 4.16 -11.41 9.76
C ILE A 60 5.53 -11.40 10.46
N ALA A 61 6.07 -10.23 10.78
CA ALA A 61 7.33 -10.13 11.54
C ALA A 61 7.24 -10.85 12.89
N SER A 62 6.12 -10.70 13.59
CA SER A 62 5.88 -11.39 14.87
C SER A 62 5.82 -12.92 14.70
N LEU A 63 5.13 -13.41 13.67
CA LEU A 63 5.08 -14.86 13.39
C LEU A 63 6.45 -15.42 13.04
N MET A 64 7.29 -14.64 12.37
CA MET A 64 8.67 -14.98 12.03
C MET A 64 9.65 -14.77 13.20
N ARG A 65 9.18 -14.25 14.32
CA ARG A 65 9.98 -13.87 15.51
C ARG A 65 11.10 -12.89 15.17
N LEU A 66 10.84 -11.97 14.24
CA LEU A 66 11.79 -10.92 13.90
C LEU A 66 11.71 -9.79 14.91
N SER A 67 12.88 -9.30 15.32
CA SER A 67 12.98 -8.06 16.08
C SER A 67 12.97 -6.88 15.10
N MET A 68 12.11 -5.90 15.36
CA MET A 68 12.15 -4.61 14.67
C MET A 68 13.26 -3.76 15.30
N ASP A 69 13.98 -3.00 14.48
CA ASP A 69 14.99 -2.05 14.93
C ASP A 69 14.37 -0.77 15.54
N ALA A 70 15.22 0.20 15.88
CA ALA A 70 14.78 1.48 16.44
C ALA A 70 13.90 2.31 15.46
N GLU A 71 14.00 2.04 14.16
CA GLU A 71 13.21 2.66 13.10
C GLU A 71 11.93 1.87 12.80
N ASN A 72 11.60 0.88 13.63
CA ASN A 72 10.47 -0.01 13.44
C ASN A 72 10.53 -0.79 12.10
N LYS A 73 11.74 -1.18 11.72
CA LYS A 73 12.08 -1.86 10.46
C LYS A 73 12.67 -3.23 10.75
N ALA A 74 12.33 -4.21 9.92
CA ALA A 74 13.03 -5.50 9.85
C ALA A 74 13.30 -5.86 8.39
N GLU A 75 14.39 -6.55 8.16
CA GLU A 75 14.75 -7.09 6.85
C GLU A 75 14.85 -8.61 6.93
N VAL A 76 14.32 -9.29 5.92
CA VAL A 76 14.32 -10.74 5.87
C VAL A 76 14.49 -11.23 4.44
N LYS A 77 15.14 -12.37 4.26
CA LYS A 77 15.22 -13.04 2.96
C LYS A 77 13.86 -13.62 2.56
N ALA A 78 13.53 -13.53 1.28
CA ALA A 78 12.27 -14.07 0.74
C ALA A 78 12.07 -15.56 1.07
N ASP A 79 13.15 -16.35 1.12
CA ASP A 79 13.07 -17.77 1.47
C ASP A 79 12.63 -18.03 2.91
N ALA A 80 12.89 -17.11 3.84
CA ALA A 80 12.38 -17.23 5.20
C ALA A 80 10.85 -17.04 5.25
N PHE A 81 10.31 -16.15 4.39
CA PHE A 81 8.86 -16.02 4.25
C PHE A 81 8.24 -17.28 3.62
N LYS A 82 8.90 -17.92 2.64
CA LYS A 82 8.42 -19.18 2.07
C LYS A 82 8.30 -20.28 3.14
N LYS A 83 9.24 -20.34 4.09
CA LYS A 83 9.13 -21.28 5.22
C LYS A 83 7.91 -20.95 6.10
N LEU A 84 7.68 -19.69 6.42
CA LEU A 84 6.46 -19.29 7.15
C LEU A 84 5.19 -19.70 6.38
N TYR A 85 5.15 -19.50 5.06
CA TYR A 85 4.02 -19.93 4.24
C TYR A 85 3.76 -21.42 4.33
N MET A 86 4.80 -22.25 4.23
CA MET A 86 4.69 -23.72 4.36
C MET A 86 4.15 -24.13 5.73
N GLU A 87 4.45 -23.37 6.76
CA GLU A 87 4.02 -23.66 8.14
C GLU A 87 2.62 -23.15 8.50
N ALA A 88 2.20 -22.03 7.90
CA ALA A 88 1.00 -21.31 8.31
C ALA A 88 -0.04 -21.11 7.20
N GLY A 89 0.33 -21.28 5.92
CA GLY A 89 -0.52 -20.99 4.78
C GLY A 89 -1.75 -21.91 4.61
N SER A 90 -1.81 -23.02 5.35
CA SER A 90 -2.96 -23.93 5.39
C SER A 90 -3.65 -24.00 6.74
N LEU A 91 -3.22 -23.18 7.72
CA LEU A 91 -3.79 -23.23 9.07
C LEU A 91 -5.12 -22.46 9.14
N SER A 92 -6.12 -23.06 9.79
CA SER A 92 -7.32 -22.31 10.18
C SER A 92 -6.97 -21.24 11.23
N ALA A 93 -7.86 -20.25 11.40
CA ALA A 93 -7.68 -19.21 12.41
C ALA A 93 -7.50 -19.80 13.82
N SER A 94 -8.26 -20.84 14.16
CA SER A 94 -8.16 -21.54 15.46
C SER A 94 -6.78 -22.17 15.66
N ARG A 95 -6.27 -22.89 14.66
CA ARG A 95 -4.92 -23.50 14.70
C ARG A 95 -3.81 -22.45 14.72
N THR A 96 -3.96 -21.36 13.95
CA THR A 96 -3.02 -20.22 13.95
C THR A 96 -2.94 -19.59 15.33
N ARG A 97 -4.09 -19.31 15.97
CA ARG A 97 -4.17 -18.77 17.32
C ARG A 97 -3.42 -19.68 18.32
N GLN A 98 -3.65 -20.97 18.23
CA GLN A 98 -3.06 -21.95 19.15
C GLN A 98 -1.54 -22.10 18.93
N LYS A 99 -1.09 -22.16 17.67
CA LYS A 99 0.33 -22.35 17.31
C LYS A 99 1.18 -21.14 17.66
N TYR A 100 0.67 -19.92 17.38
CA TYR A 100 1.45 -18.68 17.48
C TYR A 100 1.08 -17.83 18.71
N TYR A 101 0.14 -18.26 19.52
CA TYR A 101 -0.32 -17.54 20.72
C TYR A 101 -0.78 -16.11 20.44
N VAL A 102 -1.40 -15.90 19.29
CA VAL A 102 -1.92 -14.58 18.86
C VAL A 102 -3.40 -14.43 19.23
N SER A 103 -3.91 -13.19 19.25
CA SER A 103 -5.33 -12.93 19.44
C SER A 103 -6.17 -13.53 18.31
N GLU A 104 -7.44 -13.79 18.56
CA GLU A 104 -8.37 -14.29 17.54
C GLU A 104 -8.45 -13.36 16.33
N GLN A 105 -8.52 -12.06 16.58
CA GLN A 105 -8.53 -11.04 15.52
C GLN A 105 -7.29 -11.11 14.62
N TRP A 106 -6.12 -11.35 15.20
CA TRP A 106 -4.88 -11.52 14.43
C TRP A 106 -4.88 -12.85 13.67
N ALA A 107 -5.29 -13.93 14.33
CA ALA A 107 -5.34 -15.25 13.70
C ALA A 107 -6.21 -15.25 12.43
N MET A 108 -7.34 -14.55 12.45
CA MET A 108 -8.23 -14.42 11.28
C MET A 108 -7.56 -13.70 10.10
N THR A 109 -6.67 -12.75 10.36
CA THR A 109 -6.00 -11.97 9.30
C THR A 109 -4.72 -12.62 8.77
N VAL A 110 -4.15 -13.60 9.47
CA VAL A 110 -2.88 -14.24 9.08
C VAL A 110 -3.00 -14.95 7.73
N LEU A 111 -4.00 -15.79 7.56
CA LEU A 111 -4.17 -16.59 6.33
C LEU A 111 -4.28 -15.69 5.08
N PRO A 112 -5.22 -14.73 5.00
CA PRO A 112 -5.28 -13.86 3.82
C PRO A 112 -4.02 -13.02 3.62
N THR A 113 -3.37 -12.56 4.69
CA THR A 113 -2.10 -11.82 4.59
C THR A 113 -0.99 -12.65 3.97
N ILE A 114 -0.82 -13.88 4.46
CA ILE A 114 0.22 -14.80 3.96
C ILE A 114 -0.01 -15.13 2.49
N HIS A 115 -1.26 -15.35 2.06
CA HIS A 115 -1.58 -15.65 0.66
C HIS A 115 -1.36 -14.45 -0.26
N ILE A 116 -1.72 -13.23 0.14
CA ILE A 116 -1.41 -12.00 -0.63
C ILE A 116 0.10 -11.87 -0.82
N TYR A 117 0.88 -12.00 0.26
CA TYR A 117 2.32 -11.83 0.18
C TYR A 117 3.00 -12.96 -0.60
N LYS A 118 2.49 -14.18 -0.48
CA LYS A 118 2.97 -15.33 -1.29
C LYS A 118 2.77 -15.07 -2.77
N GLU A 119 1.58 -14.62 -3.17
CA GLU A 119 1.28 -14.29 -4.56
C GLU A 119 2.22 -13.21 -5.12
N ILE A 120 2.53 -12.18 -4.32
CA ILE A 120 3.50 -11.15 -4.72
C ILE A 120 4.89 -11.76 -4.91
N LEU A 121 5.38 -12.53 -3.93
CA LEU A 121 6.73 -13.09 -3.95
C LEU A 121 6.94 -14.16 -5.02
N ASP A 122 5.89 -14.85 -5.42
CA ASP A 122 5.97 -15.82 -6.52
C ASP A 122 6.11 -15.15 -7.89
N ASN A 123 5.55 -13.96 -8.03
CA ASN A 123 5.51 -13.24 -9.30
C ASN A 123 6.56 -12.12 -9.43
N VAL A 124 7.12 -11.68 -8.30
CA VAL A 124 8.14 -10.62 -8.23
C VAL A 124 9.39 -11.21 -7.59
N PRO A 125 10.38 -11.62 -8.40
CA PRO A 125 11.59 -12.25 -7.88
C PRO A 125 12.46 -11.22 -7.16
N VAL A 126 12.41 -11.24 -5.84
CA VAL A 126 13.23 -10.41 -4.96
C VAL A 126 13.96 -11.30 -3.97
N GLU A 127 15.14 -10.86 -3.56
CA GLU A 127 15.94 -11.55 -2.56
C GLU A 127 15.56 -11.13 -1.14
N HIS A 128 15.23 -9.84 -0.97
CA HIS A 128 14.99 -9.23 0.34
C HIS A 128 13.60 -8.60 0.44
N ILE A 129 13.01 -8.74 1.61
CA ILE A 129 11.76 -8.12 2.02
C ILE A 129 12.06 -7.17 3.16
N LEU A 130 11.70 -5.89 3.00
CA LEU A 130 11.75 -4.88 4.04
C LEU A 130 10.37 -4.78 4.69
N MET A 131 10.31 -4.89 6.01
CA MET A 131 9.06 -4.81 6.77
C MET A 131 9.09 -3.58 7.67
N PHE A 132 8.09 -2.71 7.53
CA PHE A 132 7.92 -1.53 8.38
C PHE A 132 6.67 -1.70 9.23
N GLY A 133 6.86 -1.68 10.55
CA GLY A 133 5.78 -1.82 11.52
C GLY A 133 4.99 -0.53 11.78
N THR A 134 5.30 0.56 11.06
CA THR A 134 4.62 1.86 11.23
C THR A 134 3.13 1.75 10.91
N THR A 135 2.29 2.13 11.84
CA THR A 135 0.84 2.14 11.69
C THR A 135 0.37 3.39 10.92
N PHE A 136 -0.85 3.34 10.39
CA PHE A 136 -1.46 4.49 9.73
C PHE A 136 -1.53 5.71 10.65
N VAL A 137 -1.87 5.52 11.94
CA VAL A 137 -1.95 6.62 12.93
C VAL A 137 -0.58 7.25 13.15
N GLU A 138 0.46 6.43 13.33
CA GLU A 138 1.85 6.91 13.46
C GLU A 138 2.28 7.69 12.22
N ALA A 139 2.01 7.17 11.02
CA ALA A 139 2.36 7.83 9.77
C ALA A 139 1.66 9.19 9.62
N VAL A 140 0.36 9.27 9.93
CA VAL A 140 -0.40 10.54 9.91
C VAL A 140 0.15 11.53 10.94
N THR A 141 0.49 11.06 12.15
CA THR A 141 1.06 11.91 13.20
C THR A 141 2.42 12.46 12.78
N MET A 142 3.28 11.62 12.22
CA MET A 142 4.59 12.03 11.70
C MET A 142 4.43 13.04 10.56
N PHE A 143 3.53 12.79 9.62
CA PHE A 143 3.25 13.71 8.52
C PHE A 143 2.77 15.07 9.02
N TYR A 144 1.82 15.10 9.97
CA TYR A 144 1.34 16.32 10.58
C TYR A 144 2.44 17.10 11.30
N GLY A 145 3.29 16.40 12.06
CA GLY A 145 4.47 16.99 12.72
C GLY A 145 5.43 17.60 11.70
N ALA A 146 5.78 16.88 10.66
CA ALA A 146 6.67 17.33 9.60
C ALA A 146 6.11 18.55 8.84
N GLU A 147 4.80 18.60 8.62
CA GLU A 147 4.14 19.78 8.03
C GLU A 147 4.30 21.02 8.93
N LYS A 148 4.16 20.86 10.26
CA LYS A 148 4.32 21.97 11.23
C LYS A 148 5.73 22.52 11.27
N VAL A 149 6.74 21.65 11.19
CA VAL A 149 8.16 22.08 11.18
C VAL A 149 8.68 22.36 9.76
N LYS A 150 7.84 22.26 8.74
CA LYS A 150 8.17 22.50 7.33
C LYS A 150 9.31 21.64 6.80
N GLU A 151 9.28 20.36 7.13
CA GLU A 151 10.26 19.40 6.63
C GLU A 151 10.31 19.38 5.10
N PRO A 152 11.51 19.32 4.49
CA PRO A 152 11.66 19.35 3.03
C PRO A 152 10.89 18.24 2.30
N PHE A 153 10.71 17.08 2.93
CA PHE A 153 9.99 15.97 2.30
C PHE A 153 8.51 16.27 2.04
N ILE A 154 7.91 17.26 2.72
CA ILE A 154 6.54 17.71 2.45
C ILE A 154 6.41 18.24 1.01
N LEU A 155 7.43 18.96 0.52
CA LEU A 155 7.46 19.42 -0.88
C LEU A 155 7.54 18.24 -1.85
N TYR A 156 8.33 17.23 -1.51
CA TYR A 156 8.38 15.99 -2.27
C TYR A 156 7.02 15.31 -2.32
N MET A 157 6.33 15.17 -1.19
CA MET A 157 4.98 14.59 -1.11
C MET A 157 3.95 15.38 -1.94
N GLN A 158 4.03 16.70 -1.95
CA GLN A 158 3.17 17.53 -2.80
C GLN A 158 3.42 17.23 -4.29
N THR A 159 4.68 17.10 -4.70
CA THR A 159 5.03 16.70 -6.06
C THR A 159 4.47 15.32 -6.41
N GLN A 160 4.61 14.33 -5.51
CA GLN A 160 4.04 13.00 -5.71
C GLN A 160 2.51 13.02 -5.82
N ASN A 161 1.83 13.87 -5.06
CA ASN A 161 0.39 14.03 -5.16
C ASN A 161 -0.04 14.61 -6.52
N ILE A 162 0.72 15.54 -7.09
CA ILE A 162 0.48 16.05 -8.45
C ILE A 162 0.66 14.93 -9.49
N GLU A 163 1.72 14.14 -9.39
CA GLU A 163 1.95 13.01 -10.31
C GLU A 163 0.88 11.92 -10.18
N LEU A 164 0.42 11.65 -8.95
CA LEU A 164 -0.72 10.75 -8.71
C LEU A 164 -1.99 11.31 -9.35
N THR A 165 -2.25 12.60 -9.20
CA THR A 165 -3.40 13.28 -9.82
C THR A 165 -3.37 13.16 -11.35
N ARG A 166 -2.20 13.35 -11.98
CA ARG A 166 -2.01 13.12 -13.41
C ARG A 166 -2.27 11.67 -13.82
N SER A 167 -1.80 10.73 -13.01
CA SER A 167 -2.03 9.30 -13.25
C SER A 167 -3.51 8.93 -13.16
N ILE A 168 -4.26 9.55 -12.25
CA ILE A 168 -5.72 9.39 -12.17
C ILE A 168 -6.39 10.01 -13.40
N ALA A 169 -6.04 11.24 -13.76
CA ALA A 169 -6.60 11.92 -14.94
C ALA A 169 -6.33 11.12 -16.23
N ALA A 170 -5.17 10.50 -16.37
CA ALA A 170 -4.81 9.68 -17.53
C ALA A 170 -5.68 8.43 -17.71
N ALA A 171 -6.41 7.99 -16.69
CA ALA A 171 -7.41 6.91 -16.79
C ALA A 171 -8.74 7.39 -17.42
N TYR A 172 -8.89 8.68 -17.61
CA TYR A 172 -10.04 9.35 -18.21
C TYR A 172 -9.59 10.14 -19.45
N TYR A 173 -10.43 11.00 -20.00
CA TYR A 173 -10.09 11.82 -21.17
C TYR A 173 -9.12 12.96 -20.82
N TYR A 174 -7.85 12.63 -20.58
CA TYR A 174 -6.82 13.59 -20.19
C TYR A 174 -6.07 14.12 -21.43
N GLU A 175 -6.13 15.45 -21.64
CA GLU A 175 -5.37 16.14 -22.68
C GLU A 175 -4.16 16.89 -22.09
N PRO A 176 -2.94 16.35 -22.18
CA PRO A 176 -1.77 16.90 -21.48
C PRO A 176 -1.42 18.33 -21.89
N LEU A 177 -1.59 18.69 -23.17
CA LEU A 177 -1.24 20.04 -23.67
C LEU A 177 -2.22 21.08 -23.16
N HIS A 178 -3.52 20.80 -23.19
CA HIS A 178 -4.55 21.66 -22.64
C HIS A 178 -4.37 21.88 -21.14
N THR A 179 -4.21 20.80 -20.39
CA THR A 179 -3.98 20.85 -18.94
C THR A 179 -2.75 21.68 -18.60
N LYS A 180 -1.63 21.49 -19.33
CA LYS A 180 -0.40 22.26 -19.12
C LYS A 180 -0.59 23.75 -19.37
N ALA A 181 -1.36 24.12 -20.38
CA ALA A 181 -1.71 25.52 -20.67
C ALA A 181 -2.55 26.11 -19.53
N LEU A 182 -3.57 25.39 -19.04
CA LEU A 182 -4.38 25.83 -17.90
C LEU A 182 -3.56 25.97 -16.62
N GLU A 183 -2.66 25.04 -16.32
CA GLU A 183 -1.73 25.15 -15.18
C GLU A 183 -0.87 26.43 -15.27
N LEU A 184 -0.33 26.73 -16.46
CA LEU A 184 0.47 27.94 -16.69
C LEU A 184 -0.36 29.21 -16.49
N TYR A 185 -1.54 29.30 -17.10
CA TYR A 185 -2.41 30.47 -16.98
C TYR A 185 -2.88 30.68 -15.55
N SER A 186 -3.27 29.61 -14.85
CA SER A 186 -3.68 29.70 -13.46
C SER A 186 -2.55 30.19 -12.54
N HIS A 187 -1.33 29.73 -12.76
CA HIS A 187 -0.15 30.17 -12.03
C HIS A 187 0.09 31.69 -12.21
N VAL A 188 0.03 32.18 -13.45
CA VAL A 188 0.18 33.62 -13.76
C VAL A 188 -0.91 34.46 -13.10
N ILE A 189 -2.17 34.01 -13.20
CA ILE A 189 -3.32 34.71 -12.61
C ILE A 189 -3.19 34.75 -11.08
N ILE A 190 -2.86 33.65 -10.44
CA ILE A 190 -2.69 33.60 -8.98
C ILE A 190 -1.52 34.47 -8.55
N ALA A 191 -0.39 34.44 -9.26
CA ALA A 191 0.76 35.28 -8.95
C ALA A 191 0.39 36.79 -8.98
N GLY A 192 -0.43 37.20 -9.95
CA GLY A 192 -0.94 38.55 -10.07
C GLY A 192 -1.96 38.95 -8.96
N LEU A 193 -2.80 37.99 -8.54
CA LEU A 193 -3.85 38.23 -7.57
C LEU A 193 -3.41 38.03 -6.11
N LYS A 194 -2.33 37.35 -5.86
CA LYS A 194 -1.89 36.87 -4.53
C LYS A 194 -1.88 37.95 -3.44
N LYS A 195 -1.49 39.17 -3.81
CA LYS A 195 -1.49 40.32 -2.87
C LYS A 195 -2.88 40.83 -2.52
N LYS A 196 -3.89 40.60 -3.36
CA LYS A 196 -5.25 41.16 -3.22
C LYS A 196 -6.27 40.13 -2.74
N SER A 197 -6.03 38.83 -3.03
CA SER A 197 -7.03 37.77 -2.82
C SER A 197 -6.84 36.97 -1.54
N GLY A 198 -5.72 37.11 -0.84
CA GLY A 198 -5.40 36.31 0.35
C GLY A 198 -5.13 34.84 0.07
N LEU A 199 -4.98 34.44 -1.22
CA LEU A 199 -4.72 33.07 -1.62
C LEU A 199 -3.38 32.58 -1.06
N THR A 200 -3.42 31.38 -0.47
CA THR A 200 -2.27 30.69 0.11
C THR A 200 -1.58 29.76 -0.90
N LYS A 201 -0.40 29.28 -0.56
CA LYS A 201 0.27 28.20 -1.33
C LYS A 201 -0.56 26.93 -1.39
N ARG A 202 -1.35 26.65 -0.36
CA ARG A 202 -2.26 25.50 -0.33
C ARG A 202 -3.38 25.64 -1.36
N ASP A 203 -3.96 26.85 -1.49
CA ASP A 203 -5.01 27.10 -2.47
C ASP A 203 -4.48 26.95 -3.90
N GLU A 204 -3.26 27.44 -4.16
CA GLU A 204 -2.57 27.26 -5.42
C GLU A 204 -2.35 25.76 -5.74
N PHE A 205 -1.93 24.98 -4.76
CA PHE A 205 -1.74 23.53 -4.89
C PHE A 205 -3.07 22.80 -5.18
N LEU A 206 -4.13 23.13 -4.45
CA LEU A 206 -5.45 22.53 -4.66
C LEU A 206 -6.04 22.89 -6.04
N LEU A 207 -5.87 24.16 -6.46
CA LEU A 207 -6.31 24.58 -7.79
C LEU A 207 -5.56 23.82 -8.89
N ARG A 208 -4.27 23.61 -8.73
CA ARG A 208 -3.48 22.82 -9.68
C ARG A 208 -4.00 21.39 -9.82
N MET A 209 -4.32 20.73 -8.71
CA MET A 209 -4.93 19.41 -8.73
C MET A 209 -6.31 19.42 -9.41
N ALA A 210 -7.13 20.42 -9.11
CA ALA A 210 -8.43 20.59 -9.74
C ALA A 210 -8.34 20.77 -11.24
N ILE A 211 -7.39 21.57 -11.74
CA ILE A 211 -7.13 21.77 -13.17
C ILE A 211 -6.74 20.44 -13.86
N ILE A 212 -5.88 19.64 -13.22
CA ILE A 212 -5.45 18.34 -13.77
C ILE A 212 -6.64 17.38 -13.89
N LEU A 213 -7.59 17.44 -12.96
CA LEU A 213 -8.78 16.59 -12.95
C LEU A 213 -9.95 17.17 -13.75
N TYR A 214 -9.85 18.45 -14.17
CA TYR A 214 -10.87 19.09 -14.98
C TYR A 214 -10.76 18.61 -16.44
N GLN A 215 -11.83 17.99 -16.90
CA GLN A 215 -11.99 17.45 -18.26
C GLN A 215 -13.29 17.94 -18.88
#